data_933f7aea5b0bafb01eb1828b263c4967
#
_entry.id   933f7aea5b0bafb01eb1828b263c4967
#
_cell.length_a   1.000
_cell.length_b   1.000
_cell.length_c   1.000
_cell.angle_alpha   90.00
_cell.angle_beta   90.00
_cell.angle_gamma   90.00
#
_symmetry.space_group_name_H-M   'P 1'
#
loop_
_entity.id
_entity.type
_entity.pdbx_description
1 polymer ?
#
loop_
_entity_poly.entity_id
_entity_poly.type
_entity_poly.pdbx_seq_one_letter_code
_entity_poly.pdbx_strand_id
1 'polypeptide(L)'
;MGIAANQARLMTLTARQHDLELRAQQISATKMTLSLQSQKWATDYSNALNSATSGQSGNFDQDAIDTAKAAYDANTASISSQEKLLDLELTQINTEHSAVKTEYDAIKSLIGDNVEKSFNVFG
;
A
#
# COMPACT_ATOMS: atom_id res chain seq x y z
N MET A 1 -2.04 -10.45 -35.17
CA MET A 1 -3.30 -10.23 -34.44
C MET A 1 -4.04 -9.03 -35.01
N GLY A 2 -5.39 -9.10 -35.05
CA GLY A 2 -6.20 -8.02 -35.60
C GLY A 2 -6.27 -6.82 -34.66
N ILE A 3 -6.65 -5.69 -35.22
CA ILE A 3 -6.81 -4.43 -34.48
C ILE A 3 -7.84 -4.59 -33.35
N ALA A 4 -8.95 -5.28 -33.61
CA ALA A 4 -9.99 -5.49 -32.60
C ALA A 4 -9.47 -6.28 -31.39
N ALA A 5 -8.66 -7.33 -31.61
CA ALA A 5 -8.06 -8.11 -30.55
C ALA A 5 -7.08 -7.27 -29.73
N ASN A 6 -6.28 -6.45 -30.40
CA ASN A 6 -5.32 -5.57 -29.73
C ASN A 6 -6.04 -4.47 -28.91
N GLN A 7 -7.14 -3.92 -29.43
CA GLN A 7 -7.94 -2.95 -28.70
C GLN A 7 -8.59 -3.56 -27.46
N ALA A 8 -9.12 -4.78 -27.57
CA ALA A 8 -9.70 -5.50 -26.44
C ALA A 8 -8.63 -5.74 -25.35
N ARG A 9 -7.44 -6.14 -25.77
CA ARG A 9 -6.32 -6.35 -24.86
C ARG A 9 -5.90 -5.04 -24.19
N LEU A 10 -5.86 -3.95 -24.97
CA LEU A 10 -5.54 -2.62 -24.44
C LEU A 10 -6.53 -2.20 -23.36
N MET A 11 -7.82 -2.43 -23.57
CA MET A 11 -8.86 -2.15 -22.58
C MET A 11 -8.66 -2.97 -21.32
N THR A 12 -8.34 -4.26 -21.45
CA THR A 12 -8.06 -5.13 -20.32
C THR A 12 -6.85 -4.63 -19.51
N LEU A 13 -5.79 -4.24 -20.21
CA LEU A 13 -4.57 -3.72 -19.55
C LEU A 13 -4.85 -2.39 -18.86
N THR A 14 -5.65 -1.52 -19.47
CA THR A 14 -6.06 -0.26 -18.86
C THR A 14 -6.83 -0.51 -17.56
N ALA A 15 -7.79 -1.43 -17.59
CA ALA A 15 -8.55 -1.78 -16.39
C ALA A 15 -7.62 -2.35 -15.30
N ARG A 16 -6.64 -3.16 -15.69
CA ARG A 16 -5.68 -3.72 -14.74
C ARG A 16 -4.79 -2.65 -14.12
N GLN A 17 -4.33 -1.67 -14.92
CA GLN A 17 -3.58 -0.53 -14.40
C GLN A 17 -4.36 0.22 -13.33
N HIS A 18 -5.64 0.52 -13.61
CA HIS A 18 -6.50 1.23 -12.67
C HIS A 18 -6.73 0.41 -11.40
N ASP A 19 -6.92 -0.90 -11.53
CA ASP A 19 -7.07 -1.78 -10.37
C ASP A 19 -5.82 -1.77 -9.48
N LEU A 20 -4.65 -1.85 -10.09
CA LEU A 20 -3.37 -1.81 -9.36
C LEU A 20 -3.15 -0.46 -8.68
N GLU A 21 -3.49 0.64 -9.37
CA GLU A 21 -3.40 1.99 -8.81
C GLU A 21 -4.34 2.14 -7.60
N LEU A 22 -5.57 1.62 -7.71
CA LEU A 22 -6.53 1.64 -6.61
C LEU A 22 -6.01 0.85 -5.41
N ARG A 23 -5.46 -0.33 -5.65
CA ARG A 23 -4.88 -1.15 -4.58
C ARG A 23 -3.71 -0.43 -3.91
N ALA A 24 -2.86 0.23 -4.67
CA ALA A 24 -1.75 1.02 -4.12
C ALA A 24 -2.27 2.15 -3.24
N GLN A 25 -3.34 2.83 -3.66
CA GLN A 25 -3.98 3.88 -2.85
C GLN A 25 -4.56 3.32 -1.57
N GLN A 26 -5.20 2.15 -1.62
CA GLN A 26 -5.74 1.48 -0.43
C GLN A 26 -4.63 1.12 0.55
N ILE A 27 -3.49 0.64 0.06
CA ILE A 27 -2.33 0.32 0.89
C ILE A 27 -1.79 1.60 1.56
N SER A 28 -1.67 2.68 0.81
CA SER A 28 -1.22 3.97 1.35
C SER A 28 -2.15 4.47 2.45
N ALA A 29 -3.47 4.35 2.24
CA ALA A 29 -4.46 4.72 3.25
C ALA A 29 -4.35 3.84 4.50
N THR A 30 -4.13 2.54 4.33
CA THR A 30 -3.93 1.61 5.44
C THR A 30 -2.66 1.97 6.22
N LYS A 31 -1.56 2.28 5.53
CA LYS A 31 -0.32 2.71 6.18
C LYS A 31 -0.51 3.98 7.00
N MET A 32 -1.29 4.93 6.48
CA MET A 32 -1.63 6.14 7.23
C MET A 32 -2.43 5.81 8.49
N THR A 33 -3.41 4.91 8.39
CA THR A 33 -4.19 4.45 9.55
C THR A 33 -3.28 3.80 10.58
N LEU A 34 -2.33 2.96 10.17
CA LEU A 34 -1.36 2.34 11.08
C LEU A 34 -0.48 3.37 11.76
N SER A 35 -0.07 4.42 11.04
CA SER A 35 0.70 5.51 11.60
C SER A 35 -0.08 6.24 12.70
N LEU A 36 -1.37 6.50 12.46
CA LEU A 36 -2.24 7.14 13.44
C LEU A 36 -2.45 6.25 14.67
N GLN A 37 -2.62 4.95 14.47
CA GLN A 37 -2.72 3.98 15.56
C GLN A 37 -1.43 3.94 16.39
N SER A 38 -0.28 3.99 15.72
CA SER A 38 1.02 4.03 16.39
C SER A 38 1.14 5.26 17.29
N GLN A 39 0.72 6.41 16.79
CA GLN A 39 0.70 7.65 17.56
C GLN A 39 -0.24 7.53 18.78
N LYS A 40 -1.41 6.95 18.58
CA LYS A 40 -2.37 6.74 19.66
C LYS A 40 -1.78 5.85 20.75
N TRP A 41 -1.15 4.74 20.36
CA TRP A 41 -0.56 3.83 21.35
C TRP A 41 0.62 4.46 22.08
N ALA A 42 1.41 5.29 21.40
CA ALA A 42 2.48 6.05 22.05
C ALA A 42 1.91 7.03 23.08
N THR A 43 0.81 7.70 22.74
CA THR A 43 0.11 8.61 23.65
C THR A 43 -0.49 7.85 24.83
N ASP A 44 -1.13 6.71 24.57
CA ASP A 44 -1.71 5.87 25.62
C ASP A 44 -0.64 5.36 26.58
N TYR A 45 0.51 4.96 26.05
CA TYR A 45 1.66 4.54 26.86
C TYR A 45 2.18 5.68 27.72
N SER A 46 2.34 6.87 27.13
CA SER A 46 2.78 8.06 27.87
C SER A 46 1.80 8.42 28.98
N ASN A 47 0.49 8.37 28.70
CA ASN A 47 -0.55 8.65 29.69
C ASN A 47 -0.55 7.61 30.82
N ALA A 48 -0.36 6.34 30.46
CA ALA A 48 -0.28 5.27 31.43
C ALA A 48 0.93 5.43 32.36
N LEU A 49 2.09 5.83 31.82
CA LEU A 49 3.28 6.12 32.59
C LEU A 49 3.05 7.30 33.54
N ASN A 50 2.44 8.37 33.03
CA ASN A 50 2.13 9.54 33.86
C ASN A 50 1.19 9.19 35.01
N SER A 51 0.15 8.40 34.73
CA SER A 51 -0.79 7.94 35.75
C SER A 51 -0.11 7.07 36.80
N ALA A 52 0.76 6.15 36.36
CA ALA A 52 1.46 5.23 37.26
C ALA A 52 2.50 5.93 38.13
N THR A 53 3.09 7.04 37.64
CA THR A 53 4.16 7.74 38.35
C THR A 53 3.66 8.93 39.14
N SER A 54 2.53 9.54 38.82
CA SER A 54 2.00 10.73 39.45
C SER A 54 0.90 10.45 40.48
N GLY A 55 0.44 9.21 40.55
CA GLY A 55 -0.74 8.86 41.30
C GLY A 55 -0.60 8.93 42.80
N GLN A 56 0.59 8.80 43.36
CA GLN A 56 0.83 8.92 44.80
C GLN A 56 2.28 9.25 45.09
N SER A 57 2.48 10.11 46.08
CA SER A 57 3.80 10.61 46.44
C SER A 57 4.78 9.47 46.77
N GLY A 58 5.72 9.24 45.89
CA GLY A 58 6.86 8.38 46.11
C GLY A 58 6.71 6.91 45.75
N ASN A 59 5.52 6.47 45.38
CA ASN A 59 5.29 5.07 44.99
C ASN A 59 4.91 4.96 43.53
N PHE A 60 5.73 4.28 42.74
CA PHE A 60 5.41 3.92 41.38
C PHE A 60 4.58 2.63 41.36
N ASP A 61 3.54 2.60 40.54
CA ASP A 61 2.84 1.36 40.29
C ASP A 61 3.61 0.60 39.20
N GLN A 62 4.56 -0.22 39.62
CA GLN A 62 5.44 -0.95 38.71
C GLN A 62 4.67 -1.94 37.85
N ASP A 63 3.63 -2.56 38.40
CA ASP A 63 2.81 -3.51 37.63
C ASP A 63 2.08 -2.79 36.51
N ALA A 64 1.56 -1.59 36.77
CA ALA A 64 0.90 -0.79 35.76
C ALA A 64 1.89 -0.35 34.67
N ILE A 65 3.11 0.02 35.06
CA ILE A 65 4.17 0.38 34.12
C ILE A 65 4.54 -0.82 33.22
N ASP A 66 4.74 -1.99 33.83
CA ASP A 66 5.11 -3.20 33.10
C ASP A 66 4.01 -3.64 32.16
N THR A 67 2.74 -3.54 32.59
CA THR A 67 1.59 -3.87 31.76
C THR A 67 1.49 -2.92 30.55
N ALA A 68 1.64 -1.61 30.79
CA ALA A 68 1.60 -0.60 29.75
C ALA A 68 2.73 -0.80 28.74
N LYS A 69 3.93 -1.11 29.20
CA LYS A 69 5.09 -1.38 28.36
C LYS A 69 4.88 -2.62 27.50
N ALA A 70 4.38 -3.70 28.10
CA ALA A 70 4.10 -4.94 27.38
C ALA A 70 3.07 -4.71 26.28
N ALA A 71 2.01 -3.96 26.57
CA ALA A 71 0.98 -3.63 25.57
C ALA A 71 1.56 -2.78 24.46
N TYR A 72 2.35 -1.77 24.78
CA TYR A 72 3.00 -0.90 23.80
C TYR A 72 3.94 -1.69 22.90
N ASP A 73 4.78 -2.53 23.47
CA ASP A 73 5.74 -3.34 22.73
C ASP A 73 5.02 -4.32 21.78
N ALA A 74 3.96 -4.97 22.26
CA ALA A 74 3.17 -5.90 21.46
C ALA A 74 2.48 -5.17 20.29
N ASN A 75 1.88 -4.02 20.55
CA ASN A 75 1.19 -3.22 19.55
C ASN A 75 2.17 -2.68 18.51
N THR A 76 3.34 -2.21 18.94
CA THR A 76 4.38 -1.71 18.06
C THR A 76 4.91 -2.83 17.17
N ALA A 77 5.14 -4.02 17.71
CA ALA A 77 5.57 -5.18 16.93
C ALA A 77 4.53 -5.58 15.88
N SER A 78 3.25 -5.55 16.26
CA SER A 78 2.15 -5.86 15.34
C SER A 78 2.10 -4.85 14.18
N ILE A 79 2.20 -3.56 14.47
CA ILE A 79 2.23 -2.52 13.43
C ILE A 79 3.43 -2.70 12.52
N SER A 80 4.61 -2.95 13.08
CA SER A 80 5.84 -3.15 12.30
C SER A 80 5.69 -4.33 11.33
N SER A 81 5.09 -5.44 11.78
CA SER A 81 4.84 -6.59 10.94
C SER A 81 3.85 -6.27 9.81
N GLN A 82 2.77 -5.54 10.13
CA GLN A 82 1.78 -5.13 9.14
C GLN A 82 2.38 -4.18 8.10
N GLU A 83 3.21 -3.23 8.54
CA GLU A 83 3.88 -2.31 7.62
C GLU A 83 4.81 -3.05 6.68
N LYS A 84 5.56 -4.04 7.16
CA LYS A 84 6.44 -4.84 6.31
C LYS A 84 5.66 -5.61 5.25
N LEU A 85 4.52 -6.21 5.64
CA LEU A 85 3.65 -6.91 4.69
C LEU A 85 3.07 -5.95 3.64
N LEU A 86 2.65 -4.76 4.07
CA LEU A 86 2.11 -3.75 3.16
C LEU A 86 3.19 -3.23 2.20
N ASP A 87 4.42 -3.03 2.69
CA ASP A 87 5.53 -2.61 1.84
C ASP A 87 5.88 -3.67 0.80
N LEU A 88 5.84 -4.95 1.19
CA LEU A 88 6.07 -6.06 0.27
C LEU A 88 4.96 -6.10 -0.79
N GLU A 89 3.71 -5.97 -0.38
CA GLU A 89 2.57 -5.93 -1.28
C GLU A 89 2.66 -4.75 -2.24
N LEU A 90 3.05 -3.57 -1.74
CA LEU A 90 3.24 -2.39 -2.57
C LEU A 90 4.35 -2.60 -3.60
N THR A 91 5.44 -3.26 -3.21
CA THR A 91 6.52 -3.60 -4.14
C THR A 91 6.01 -4.53 -5.25
N GLN A 92 5.21 -5.53 -4.89
CA GLN A 92 4.60 -6.43 -5.88
C GLN A 92 3.67 -5.68 -6.83
N ILE A 93 2.85 -4.78 -6.30
CA ILE A 93 1.95 -3.95 -7.10
C ILE A 93 2.75 -3.07 -8.07
N ASN A 94 3.82 -2.44 -7.60
CA ASN A 94 4.66 -1.61 -8.45
C ASN A 94 5.32 -2.41 -9.56
N THR A 95 5.75 -3.64 -9.27
CA THR A 95 6.32 -4.54 -10.27
C THR A 95 5.28 -4.94 -11.32
N GLU A 96 4.08 -5.32 -10.88
CA GLU A 96 2.98 -5.67 -11.76
C GLU A 96 2.54 -4.47 -12.61
N HIS A 97 2.46 -3.29 -11.99
CA HIS A 97 2.08 -2.07 -12.69
C HIS A 97 3.09 -1.74 -13.80
N SER A 98 4.39 -1.87 -13.51
CA SER A 98 5.44 -1.66 -14.51
C SER A 98 5.33 -2.65 -15.66
N ALA A 99 5.07 -3.93 -15.37
CA ALA A 99 4.90 -4.96 -16.39
C ALA A 99 3.67 -4.69 -17.25
N VAL A 100 2.54 -4.33 -16.64
CA VAL A 100 1.30 -4.01 -17.35
C VAL A 100 1.50 -2.77 -18.21
N LYS A 101 2.18 -1.76 -17.72
CA LYS A 101 2.47 -0.54 -18.49
C LYS A 101 3.32 -0.85 -19.71
N THR A 102 4.36 -1.69 -19.55
CA THR A 102 5.21 -2.10 -20.67
C THR A 102 4.38 -2.83 -21.73
N GLU A 103 3.52 -3.74 -21.30
CA GLU A 103 2.63 -4.48 -22.19
C GLU A 103 1.63 -3.54 -22.89
N TYR A 104 1.06 -2.60 -22.14
CA TYR A 104 0.16 -1.57 -22.66
C TYR A 104 0.85 -0.75 -23.75
N ASP A 105 2.05 -0.26 -23.49
CA ASP A 105 2.80 0.57 -24.44
C ASP A 105 3.15 -0.24 -25.69
N ALA A 106 3.51 -1.51 -25.54
CA ALA A 106 3.80 -2.40 -26.67
C ALA A 106 2.57 -2.63 -27.56
N ILE A 107 1.41 -2.88 -26.95
CA ILE A 107 0.15 -3.09 -27.67
C ILE A 107 -0.29 -1.79 -28.36
N LYS A 108 -0.15 -0.67 -27.68
CA LYS A 108 -0.47 0.64 -28.25
C LYS A 108 0.38 0.93 -29.48
N SER A 109 1.68 0.59 -29.43
CA SER A 109 2.58 0.72 -30.55
C SER A 109 2.16 -0.19 -31.71
N LEU A 110 1.77 -1.45 -31.43
CA LEU A 110 1.28 -2.37 -32.44
C LEU A 110 0.00 -1.87 -33.12
N ILE A 111 -0.91 -1.28 -32.35
CA ILE A 111 -2.13 -0.70 -32.92
C ILE A 111 -1.77 0.45 -33.86
N GLY A 112 -0.85 1.32 -33.46
CA GLY A 112 -0.36 2.40 -34.31
C GLY A 112 0.24 1.89 -35.61
N ASP A 113 1.09 0.88 -35.52
CA ASP A 113 1.71 0.27 -36.73
C ASP A 113 0.65 -0.37 -37.64
N ASN A 114 -0.33 -1.06 -37.05
CA ASN A 114 -1.39 -1.70 -37.84
C ASN A 114 -2.25 -0.68 -38.56
N VAL A 115 -2.57 0.43 -37.88
CA VAL A 115 -3.33 1.53 -38.50
C VAL A 115 -2.54 2.14 -39.64
N GLU A 116 -1.24 2.39 -39.45
CA GLU A 116 -0.37 2.97 -40.46
C GLU A 116 -0.28 2.04 -41.67
N LYS A 117 -0.08 0.74 -41.49
CA LYS A 117 -0.04 -0.24 -42.55
C LYS A 117 -1.36 -0.31 -43.34
N SER A 118 -2.48 -0.30 -42.61
CA SER A 118 -3.79 -0.29 -43.25
C SER A 118 -3.98 0.97 -44.09
N PHE A 119 -3.50 2.09 -43.62
CA PHE A 119 -3.58 3.37 -44.31
C PHE A 119 -2.72 3.33 -45.56
N ASN A 120 -1.53 2.77 -45.50
CA ASN A 120 -0.63 2.66 -46.65
C ASN A 120 -1.16 1.72 -47.75
N VAL A 121 -1.90 0.68 -47.36
CA VAL A 121 -2.52 -0.24 -48.32
C VAL A 121 -3.57 0.49 -49.15
N PHE A 122 -4.31 1.43 -48.56
CA PHE A 122 -5.36 2.16 -49.27
C PHE A 122 -4.89 3.49 -49.85
N GLY A 123 -3.74 3.91 -49.47
CA GLY A 123 -3.14 5.15 -49.95
C GLY A 123 -2.10 4.87 -51.01
#